data_6c5993a2fb9d3af71180889b1e74ea7e
#
_entry.id   6c5993a2fb9d3af71180889b1e74ea7e
#
_cell.length_a   1.000
_cell.length_b   1.000
_cell.length_c   1.000
_cell.angle_alpha   90.00
_cell.angle_beta   90.00
_cell.angle_gamma   90.00
#
_symmetry.space_group_name_H-M   'P 1'
#
loop_
_entity.id
_entity.type
_entity.pdbx_description
1 polymer ?
#
loop_
_entity_poly.entity_id
_entity_poly.type
_entity_poly.pdbx_seq_one_letter_code
_entity_poly.pdbx_strand_id
1 'polypeptide(L)'
;MVKRIIQLLPLLGMLAASENQPFEIEIRPRIIDGAKVIVNVDVENGVKKPIDYMEGFISEFDGEGKFNNEKRLVILYEYEPPLQPGFSATKSLIYPLEKEKPHTYEFRVSKVKFMSDARIFTWHKDAGFIRID
;
A
#
# COMPACT_ATOMS: atom_id res chain seq x y z
N MET A 1 -25.84 -27.03 4.24
CA MET A 1 -24.55 -27.64 4.56
C MET A 1 -23.51 -27.43 3.52
N VAL A 2 -23.80 -27.83 2.30
CA VAL A 2 -22.88 -27.63 1.19
C VAL A 2 -22.55 -26.15 0.99
N LYS A 3 -23.52 -25.28 1.21
CA LYS A 3 -23.32 -23.82 1.07
C LYS A 3 -22.23 -23.28 1.99
N ARG A 4 -22.08 -23.82 3.18
CA ARG A 4 -21.07 -23.34 4.12
C ARG A 4 -19.65 -23.67 3.65
N ILE A 5 -19.48 -24.82 3.06
CA ILE A 5 -18.19 -25.23 2.52
C ILE A 5 -17.79 -24.30 1.38
N ILE A 6 -18.73 -23.95 0.53
CA ILE A 6 -18.47 -23.05 -0.59
C ILE A 6 -18.06 -21.66 -0.09
N GLN A 7 -18.68 -21.20 0.98
CA GLN A 7 -18.35 -19.90 1.56
C GLN A 7 -16.95 -19.86 2.17
N LEU A 8 -16.49 -20.96 2.72
CA LEU A 8 -15.17 -21.02 3.34
C LEU A 8 -14.04 -20.96 2.32
N LEU A 9 -14.23 -21.54 1.16
CA LEU A 9 -13.18 -21.58 0.14
C LEU A 9 -12.67 -20.20 -0.29
N PRO A 10 -13.55 -19.23 -0.60
CA PRO A 10 -13.07 -17.89 -0.93
C PRO A 10 -12.29 -17.22 0.21
N LEU A 11 -12.72 -17.43 1.44
CA LEU A 11 -12.03 -16.87 2.60
C LEU A 11 -10.62 -17.44 2.74
N LEU A 12 -10.47 -18.75 2.53
CA LEU A 12 -9.17 -19.38 2.59
C LEU A 12 -8.23 -18.83 1.52
N GLY A 13 -8.75 -18.62 0.31
CA GLY A 13 -7.98 -18.03 -0.75
C GLY A 13 -7.50 -16.63 -0.42
N MET A 14 -8.35 -15.81 0.18
CA MET A 14 -7.97 -14.46 0.60
C MET A 14 -6.92 -14.49 1.69
N LEU A 15 -7.04 -15.37 2.67
CA LEU A 15 -6.06 -15.50 3.73
C LEU A 15 -4.69 -15.90 3.19
N ALA A 16 -4.66 -16.84 2.28
CA ALA A 16 -3.42 -17.27 1.64
C ALA A 16 -2.74 -16.12 0.90
N ALA A 17 -3.52 -15.30 0.18
CA ALA A 17 -2.99 -14.13 -0.50
C ALA A 17 -2.41 -13.11 0.49
N SER A 18 -3.09 -12.90 1.63
CA SER A 18 -2.62 -11.97 2.66
C SER A 18 -1.32 -12.44 3.31
N GLU A 19 -1.18 -13.73 3.53
CA GLU A 19 -0.01 -14.30 4.18
C GLU A 19 1.27 -14.10 3.37
N ASN A 20 1.16 -13.92 2.07
CA ASN A 20 2.31 -13.74 1.19
C ASN A 20 2.72 -12.28 1.04
N GLN A 21 2.01 -11.36 1.71
CA GLN A 21 2.31 -9.94 1.63
C GLN A 21 3.10 -9.50 2.87
N PRO A 22 4.29 -8.91 2.70
CA PRO A 22 5.06 -8.39 3.85
C PRO A 22 4.49 -7.08 4.38
N PHE A 23 3.63 -6.43 3.59
CA PHE A 23 2.98 -5.18 3.98
C PHE A 23 1.50 -5.30 3.79
N GLU A 24 0.75 -4.80 4.76
CA GLU A 24 -0.69 -4.68 4.62
C GLU A 24 -1.01 -3.25 4.23
N ILE A 25 -1.58 -3.06 3.05
CA ILE A 25 -1.82 -1.73 2.48
C ILE A 25 -3.31 -1.49 2.43
N GLU A 26 -3.72 -0.36 2.99
CA GLU A 26 -5.10 0.09 2.95
C GLU A 26 -5.16 1.49 2.36
N ILE A 27 -6.04 1.68 1.39
CA ILE A 27 -6.21 2.97 0.73
C ILE A 27 -7.61 3.48 1.03
N ARG A 28 -7.68 4.68 1.61
CA ARG A 28 -8.94 5.29 2.01
C ARG A 28 -9.09 6.67 1.38
N PRO A 29 -9.78 6.75 0.22
CA PRO A 29 -10.12 8.04 -0.36
C PRO A 29 -11.23 8.71 0.45
N ARG A 30 -11.14 10.01 0.62
CA ARG A 30 -12.17 10.80 1.30
C ARG A 30 -12.34 12.14 0.61
N ILE A 31 -13.58 12.53 0.37
CA ILE A 31 -13.90 13.81 -0.25
C ILE A 31 -13.74 14.92 0.79
N ILE A 32 -13.04 15.99 0.41
CA ILE A 32 -12.87 17.20 1.22
C ILE A 32 -13.29 18.41 0.41
N ASP A 33 -13.98 19.34 1.08
CA ASP A 33 -14.43 20.61 0.48
C ASP A 33 -15.28 20.43 -0.79
N GLY A 34 -15.84 19.24 -1.02
CA GLY A 34 -16.69 18.96 -2.18
C GLY A 34 -15.98 19.03 -3.53
N ALA A 35 -14.66 19.25 -3.56
CA ALA A 35 -13.90 19.44 -4.80
C ALA A 35 -12.62 18.64 -4.88
N LYS A 36 -12.19 18.05 -3.77
CA LYS A 36 -10.92 17.35 -3.69
C LYS A 36 -11.11 16.00 -3.03
N VAL A 37 -10.20 15.08 -3.34
CA VAL A 37 -10.12 13.78 -2.68
C VAL A 37 -8.79 13.72 -1.96
N ILE A 38 -8.82 13.49 -0.66
CA ILE A 38 -7.62 13.13 0.08
C ILE A 38 -7.53 11.61 0.08
N VAL A 39 -6.42 11.09 -0.40
CA VAL A 39 -6.18 9.64 -0.45
C VAL A 39 -5.19 9.29 0.64
N ASN A 40 -5.69 8.62 1.67
CA ASN A 40 -4.87 8.15 2.77
C ASN A 40 -4.33 6.76 2.44
N VAL A 41 -3.01 6.63 2.47
CA VAL A 41 -2.34 5.35 2.25
C VAL A 41 -1.77 4.90 3.57
N ASP A 42 -2.27 3.79 4.07
CA ASP A 42 -1.85 3.19 5.33
C ASP A 42 -1.09 1.91 5.04
N VAL A 43 0.13 1.81 5.56
CA VAL A 43 0.98 0.64 5.34
C VAL A 43 1.39 0.06 6.68
N GLU A 44 1.01 -1.18 6.92
CA GLU A 44 1.40 -1.90 8.12
C GLU A 44 2.65 -2.73 7.83
N ASN A 45 3.60 -2.68 8.75
CA ASN A 45 4.81 -3.49 8.67
C ASN A 45 4.51 -4.92 9.10
N GLY A 46 4.42 -5.83 8.12
CA GLY A 46 4.23 -7.26 8.38
C GLY A 46 5.55 -8.04 8.42
N VAL A 47 6.68 -7.35 8.30
CA VAL A 47 8.00 -7.97 8.39
C VAL A 47 8.43 -7.99 9.86
N LYS A 48 9.27 -8.95 10.24
CA LYS A 48 9.75 -9.06 11.63
C LYS A 48 10.92 -8.13 11.95
N LYS A 49 11.17 -7.15 11.08
CA LYS A 49 12.26 -6.18 11.25
C LYS A 49 11.69 -4.77 11.20
N PRO A 50 12.20 -3.85 12.03
CA PRO A 50 11.81 -2.45 11.93
C PRO A 50 12.23 -1.86 10.58
N ILE A 51 11.35 -1.03 10.01
CA ILE A 51 11.59 -0.34 8.74
C ILE A 51 12.08 1.07 9.05
N ASP A 52 13.14 1.47 8.35
CA ASP A 52 13.78 2.78 8.55
C ASP A 52 13.39 3.77 7.45
N TYR A 53 13.05 3.28 6.27
CA TYR A 53 12.61 4.10 5.15
C TYR A 53 11.70 3.29 4.24
N MET A 54 10.66 3.93 3.74
CA MET A 54 9.77 3.30 2.75
C MET A 54 9.19 4.34 1.82
N GLU A 55 9.22 4.07 0.54
CA GLU A 55 8.51 4.84 -0.46
C GLU A 55 7.87 3.92 -1.49
N GLY A 56 6.92 4.46 -2.22
CA GLY A 56 6.27 3.74 -3.29
C GLY A 56 5.62 4.69 -4.27
N PHE A 57 4.78 4.13 -5.10
CA PHE A 57 4.03 4.88 -6.11
C PHE A 57 2.55 4.65 -5.92
N ILE A 58 1.82 5.75 -5.92
CA ILE A 58 0.37 5.70 -5.95
C ILE A 58 -0.08 5.90 -7.39
N SER A 59 -0.87 4.96 -7.90
CA SER A 59 -1.43 5.01 -9.24
C SER A 59 -2.88 5.43 -9.16
N GLU A 60 -3.27 6.38 -9.98
CA GLU A 60 -4.64 6.84 -10.10
C GLU A 60 -5.25 6.27 -11.38
N PHE A 61 -6.44 5.70 -11.24
CA PHE A 61 -7.23 5.19 -12.36
C PHE A 61 -8.50 6.00 -12.48
N ASP A 62 -8.91 6.30 -13.71
CA ASP A 62 -10.14 7.05 -13.92
C ASP A 62 -11.38 6.19 -13.64
N GLY A 63 -12.57 6.79 -13.81
CA GLY A 63 -13.83 6.10 -13.52
C GLY A 63 -14.11 4.91 -14.42
N GLU A 64 -13.35 4.73 -15.49
CA GLU A 64 -13.46 3.57 -16.39
C GLU A 64 -12.35 2.55 -16.16
N GLY A 65 -11.52 2.78 -15.15
CA GLY A 65 -10.44 1.87 -14.80
C GLY A 65 -9.17 2.06 -15.59
N LYS A 66 -9.07 3.13 -16.38
CA LYS A 66 -7.86 3.41 -17.14
C LYS A 66 -6.85 4.14 -16.31
N PHE A 67 -5.58 3.78 -16.47
CA PHE A 67 -4.48 4.45 -15.80
C PHE A 67 -4.45 5.94 -16.18
N ASN A 68 -4.39 6.79 -15.16
CA ASN A 68 -4.37 8.24 -15.32
C ASN A 68 -3.00 8.83 -15.03
N ASN A 69 -2.47 8.58 -13.84
CA ASN A 69 -1.15 9.03 -13.48
C ASN A 69 -0.56 8.21 -12.35
N GLU A 70 0.72 8.44 -12.10
CA GLU A 70 1.46 7.79 -11.02
C GLU A 70 2.30 8.85 -10.30
N LYS A 71 2.25 8.83 -8.97
CA LYS A 71 3.01 9.77 -8.14
C LYS A 71 3.79 9.03 -7.09
N ARG A 72 5.00 9.50 -6.82
CA ARG A 72 5.83 8.97 -5.75
C ARG A 72 5.28 9.43 -4.41
N LEU A 73 5.25 8.53 -3.44
CA LEU A 73 4.83 8.85 -2.08
C LEU A 73 5.78 8.20 -1.09
N VAL A 74 6.40 9.01 -0.25
CA VAL A 74 7.24 8.49 0.83
C VAL A 74 6.33 8.20 2.02
N ILE A 75 6.29 6.94 2.44
CA ILE A 75 5.48 6.50 3.58
C ILE A 75 6.20 6.71 4.89
N LEU A 76 7.52 6.51 4.91
CA LEU A 76 8.32 6.67 6.11
C LEU A 76 9.66 7.29 5.73
N TYR A 77 9.95 8.46 6.30
CA TYR A 77 11.22 9.12 6.12
C TYR A 77 12.24 8.63 7.16
N GLU A 78 13.51 8.70 6.81
CA GLU A 78 14.58 8.26 7.72
C GLU A 78 14.66 9.05 9.01
N TYR A 79 14.17 10.29 9.01
CA TYR A 79 14.16 11.12 10.24
C TYR A 79 12.97 10.80 11.15
N GLU A 80 12.02 10.00 10.71
CA GLU A 80 10.91 9.54 11.54
C GLU A 80 11.33 8.32 12.34
N PRO A 81 10.67 8.04 13.48
CA PRO A 81 10.97 6.81 14.23
C PRO A 81 10.76 5.58 13.34
N PRO A 82 11.61 4.55 13.49
CA PRO A 82 11.44 3.32 12.71
C PRO A 82 10.07 2.71 12.90
N LEU A 83 9.53 2.15 11.82
CA LEU A 83 8.24 1.50 11.84
C LEU A 83 8.40 0.07 12.35
N GLN A 84 7.95 -0.17 13.56
CA GLN A 84 8.08 -1.47 14.22
C GLN A 84 7.15 -2.51 13.57
N PRO A 85 7.48 -3.81 13.69
CA PRO A 85 6.59 -4.87 13.21
C PRO A 85 5.19 -4.76 13.82
N GLY A 86 4.18 -4.89 12.98
CA GLY A 86 2.78 -4.77 13.39
C GLY A 86 2.25 -3.36 13.49
N PHE A 87 3.09 -2.35 13.32
CA PHE A 87 2.68 -0.94 13.37
C PHE A 87 2.46 -0.41 11.96
N SER A 88 1.70 0.67 11.85
CA SER A 88 1.35 1.29 10.57
C SER A 88 1.89 2.70 10.47
N ALA A 89 2.15 3.12 9.23
CA ALA A 89 2.43 4.50 8.88
C ALA A 89 1.44 4.96 7.83
N THR A 90 0.99 6.19 7.92
CA THR A 90 0.00 6.76 7.02
C THR A 90 0.52 8.05 6.39
N LYS A 91 0.39 8.16 5.08
CA LYS A 91 0.66 9.40 4.35
C LYS A 91 -0.46 9.62 3.35
N SER A 92 -0.59 10.84 2.87
CA SER A 92 -1.73 11.21 2.04
C SER A 92 -1.30 12.02 0.83
N LEU A 93 -2.08 11.92 -0.25
CA LEU A 93 -2.02 12.80 -1.39
C LEU A 93 -3.40 13.37 -1.67
N ILE A 94 -3.43 14.54 -2.31
CA ILE A 94 -4.69 15.20 -2.66
C ILE A 94 -4.83 15.20 -4.17
N TYR A 95 -6.02 14.82 -4.62
CA TYR A 95 -6.39 14.76 -6.04
C TYR A 95 -7.65 15.58 -6.29
N PRO A 96 -7.83 16.07 -7.52
CA PRO A 96 -9.12 16.66 -7.91
C PRO A 96 -10.22 15.61 -7.83
N LEU A 97 -11.40 16.03 -7.41
CA LEU A 97 -12.57 15.16 -7.39
C LEU A 97 -13.23 15.10 -8.76
N GLU A 98 -13.43 13.90 -9.29
CA GLU A 98 -14.27 13.66 -10.46
C GLU A 98 -15.61 13.13 -9.97
N LYS A 99 -16.64 13.99 -9.97
CA LYS A 99 -17.92 13.69 -9.33
C LYS A 99 -18.74 12.64 -10.06
N GLU A 100 -18.69 12.61 -11.39
CA GLU A 100 -19.54 11.71 -12.16
C GLU A 100 -19.05 10.27 -12.12
N LYS A 101 -17.74 10.10 -12.21
CA LYS A 101 -17.12 8.79 -12.18
C LYS A 101 -15.89 8.84 -11.27
N PRO A 102 -16.05 8.54 -9.99
CA PRO A 102 -14.94 8.61 -9.04
C PRO A 102 -13.75 7.77 -9.49
N HIS A 103 -12.56 8.32 -9.28
CA HIS A 103 -11.31 7.61 -9.57
C HIS A 103 -11.00 6.61 -8.47
N THR A 104 -10.16 5.64 -8.80
CA THR A 104 -9.65 4.66 -7.85
C THR A 104 -8.13 4.78 -7.74
N TYR A 105 -7.57 4.22 -6.68
CA TYR A 105 -6.16 4.40 -6.37
C TYR A 105 -5.56 3.10 -5.89
N GLU A 106 -4.30 2.86 -6.26
CA GLU A 106 -3.53 1.72 -5.79
C GLU A 106 -2.16 2.20 -5.36
N PHE A 107 -1.59 1.54 -4.36
CA PHE A 107 -0.25 1.86 -3.89
C PHE A 107 0.66 0.65 -3.99
N ARG A 108 1.88 0.87 -4.47
CA ARG A 108 2.88 -0.16 -4.61
C ARG A 108 4.18 0.31 -3.97
N VAL A 109 4.72 -0.49 -3.06
CA VAL A 109 6.02 -0.22 -2.44
C VAL A 109 7.12 -0.39 -3.47
N SER A 110 8.02 0.59 -3.56
CA SER A 110 9.14 0.55 -4.51
C SER A 110 10.49 0.47 -3.82
N LYS A 111 10.65 1.10 -2.65
CA LYS A 111 11.91 1.07 -1.91
C LYS A 111 11.67 0.89 -0.43
N VAL A 112 12.42 -0.01 0.18
CA VAL A 112 12.39 -0.27 1.62
C VAL A 112 13.82 -0.37 2.13
N LYS A 113 14.06 0.26 3.27
CA LYS A 113 15.31 0.11 4.00
C LYS A 113 14.97 -0.29 5.43
N PHE A 114 15.64 -1.34 5.90
CA PHE A 114 15.42 -1.83 7.26
C PHE A 114 16.40 -1.15 8.22
N MET A 115 16.02 -1.06 9.47
CA MET A 115 16.85 -0.47 10.51
C MET A 115 18.18 -1.23 10.61
N SER A 116 19.27 -0.49 10.72
CA SER A 116 20.63 -1.04 10.83
C SER A 116 21.10 -1.82 9.61
N ASP A 117 20.47 -1.61 8.47
CA ASP A 117 20.84 -2.24 7.20
C ASP A 117 20.94 -1.13 6.14
N ALA A 118 22.12 -0.99 5.55
CA ALA A 118 22.34 0.06 4.56
C ALA A 118 21.79 -0.29 3.17
N ARG A 119 21.40 -1.54 2.98
CA ARG A 119 20.91 -1.99 1.66
C ARG A 119 19.49 -1.49 1.43
N ILE A 120 19.19 -1.23 0.15
CA ILE A 120 17.86 -0.82 -0.27
C ILE A 120 17.22 -1.96 -1.05
N PHE A 121 15.98 -2.25 -0.72
CA PHE A 121 15.25 -3.35 -1.35
C PHE A 121 13.99 -2.83 -2.03
N THR A 122 13.59 -3.52 -3.09
CA THR A 122 12.22 -3.49 -3.57
C THR A 122 11.56 -4.82 -3.23
N TRP A 123 10.25 -4.88 -3.29
CA TRP A 123 9.53 -6.12 -3.05
C TRP A 123 8.66 -6.48 -4.25
N HIS A 124 8.69 -7.75 -4.63
CA HIS A 124 7.88 -8.29 -5.70
C HIS A 124 7.21 -9.57 -5.23
N LYS A 125 5.94 -9.71 -5.52
CA LYS A 125 5.15 -10.83 -5.00
C LYS A 125 5.69 -12.20 -5.39
N ASP A 126 6.38 -12.33 -6.52
CA ASP A 126 6.91 -13.61 -6.98
C ASP A 126 8.36 -13.84 -6.57
N ALA A 127 9.12 -12.78 -6.40
CA ALA A 127 10.56 -12.86 -6.11
C ALA A 127 10.93 -12.48 -4.69
N GLY A 128 9.99 -11.91 -3.91
CA GLY A 128 10.28 -11.43 -2.56
C GLY A 128 11.06 -10.12 -2.58
N PHE A 129 11.91 -9.94 -1.58
CA PHE A 129 12.76 -8.75 -1.50
C PHE A 129 13.95 -8.88 -2.44
N ILE A 130 14.18 -7.84 -3.24
CA ILE A 130 15.28 -7.77 -4.19
C ILE A 130 16.09 -6.52 -3.86
N ARG A 131 17.39 -6.68 -3.67
CA ARG A 131 18.30 -5.55 -3.47
C ARG A 131 18.45 -4.76 -4.76
N ILE A 132 18.33 -3.43 -4.66
CA ILE A 132 18.35 -2.54 -5.83
C ILE A 132 19.44 -1.48 -5.78
N ASP A 133 20.26 -1.45 -4.76
CA ASP A 133 21.38 -0.50 -4.66
C ASP A 133 22.71 -1.11 -5.03
#